data_34b51e93c0acf8572422ddc1c3214c14
#
_entry.id   34b51e93c0acf8572422ddc1c3214c14
#
_cell.length_a   1.000
_cell.length_b   1.000
_cell.length_c   1.000
_cell.angle_alpha   90.00
_cell.angle_beta   90.00
_cell.angle_gamma   90.00
#
_symmetry.space_group_name_H-M   'P 1'
#
loop_
_entity.id
_entity.type
_entity.pdbx_description
1 polymer ?
#
loop_
_entity_poly.entity_id
_entity_poly.type
_entity_poly.pdbx_seq_one_letter_code
_entity_poly.pdbx_strand_id
1 'polypeptide(L)'
;MSLSNIINIAGTGMNAQSIRLNTTASNLANAQSVSSSEEDTYRARKPIFQVLQQAGMDRDWSNVDLDHDVGMGVNVRAIVEKEDPLDIRYDPTHPFADDEGYVYYPNVNVVEEMADMISAQRSFTVNVEIFNTAKTMLQKTLTMGQ
;
A
#
# COMPACT_ATOMS: atom_id res chain seq x y z
N MET A 1 -22.30 -8.36 -11.37
CA MET A 1 -21.57 -8.27 -10.06
C MET A 1 -22.56 -8.47 -8.93
N SER A 2 -22.25 -9.35 -7.95
CA SER A 2 -23.08 -9.48 -6.74
C SER A 2 -22.70 -8.44 -5.69
N LEU A 3 -23.65 -8.00 -4.87
CA LEU A 3 -23.39 -7.09 -3.74
C LEU A 3 -22.30 -7.64 -2.79
N SER A 4 -22.24 -8.96 -2.65
CA SER A 4 -21.20 -9.64 -1.87
C SER A 4 -19.79 -9.39 -2.45
N ASN A 5 -19.63 -9.40 -3.77
CA ASN A 5 -18.34 -9.11 -4.40
C ASN A 5 -17.89 -7.66 -4.17
N ILE A 6 -18.83 -6.70 -4.19
CA ILE A 6 -18.52 -5.29 -3.90
C ILE A 6 -17.98 -5.14 -2.47
N ILE A 7 -18.62 -5.81 -1.50
CA ILE A 7 -18.18 -5.80 -0.09
C ILE A 7 -16.78 -6.40 0.05
N ASN A 8 -16.52 -7.53 -0.64
CA ASN A 8 -15.20 -8.18 -0.61
C ASN A 8 -14.12 -7.31 -1.25
N ILE A 9 -14.40 -6.71 -2.42
CA ILE A 9 -13.46 -5.82 -3.11
C ILE A 9 -13.13 -4.60 -2.24
N ALA A 10 -14.15 -3.96 -1.67
CA ALA A 10 -13.95 -2.83 -0.75
C ALA A 10 -13.14 -3.24 0.50
N GLY A 11 -13.41 -4.44 1.06
CA GLY A 11 -12.67 -4.97 2.20
C GLY A 11 -11.19 -5.21 1.89
N THR A 12 -10.88 -5.82 0.75
CA THR A 12 -9.49 -6.02 0.32
C THR A 12 -8.80 -4.70 0.01
N GLY A 13 -9.52 -3.74 -0.59
CA GLY A 13 -9.04 -2.38 -0.83
C GLY A 13 -8.68 -1.64 0.46
N MET A 14 -9.54 -1.72 1.49
CA MET A 14 -9.25 -1.14 2.81
C MET A 14 -8.00 -1.75 3.44
N ASN A 15 -7.86 -3.08 3.40
CA ASN A 15 -6.68 -3.76 3.93
C ASN A 15 -5.39 -3.33 3.20
N ALA A 16 -5.42 -3.26 1.89
CA ALA A 16 -4.30 -2.83 1.07
C ALA A 16 -3.88 -1.37 1.40
N GLN A 17 -4.85 -0.45 1.52
CA GLN A 17 -4.56 0.94 1.89
C GLN A 17 -4.11 1.09 3.35
N SER A 18 -4.57 0.25 4.27
CA SER A 18 -4.07 0.22 5.64
C SER A 18 -2.59 -0.17 5.69
N ILE A 19 -2.19 -1.18 4.92
CA ILE A 19 -0.77 -1.57 4.81
C ILE A 19 0.05 -0.43 4.20
N ARG A 20 -0.46 0.25 3.16
CA ARG A 20 0.22 1.42 2.59
C ARG A 20 0.38 2.54 3.61
N LEU A 21 -0.66 2.87 4.38
CA LEU A 21 -0.61 3.86 5.46
C LEU A 21 0.46 3.52 6.50
N ASN A 22 0.51 2.26 6.95
CA ASN A 22 1.49 1.81 7.92
C ASN A 22 2.92 1.89 7.36
N THR A 23 3.11 1.55 6.09
CA THR A 23 4.42 1.60 5.44
C THR A 23 4.89 3.05 5.27
N THR A 24 4.04 3.95 4.80
CA THR A 24 4.38 5.37 4.67
C THR A 24 4.61 6.04 6.03
N ALA A 25 3.83 5.68 7.06
CA ALA A 25 4.05 6.15 8.42
C ALA A 25 5.41 5.67 8.97
N SER A 26 5.79 4.43 8.70
CA SER A 26 7.12 3.90 9.06
C SER A 26 8.25 4.64 8.33
N ASN A 27 8.09 4.90 7.02
CA ASN A 27 9.06 5.68 6.24
C ASN A 27 9.21 7.09 6.82
N LEU A 28 8.10 7.75 7.13
CA LEU A 28 8.11 9.10 7.68
C LEU A 28 8.76 9.17 9.08
N ALA A 29 8.44 8.18 9.94
CA ALA A 29 9.04 8.09 11.28
C ALA A 29 10.56 7.90 11.24
N ASN A 30 11.06 7.20 10.22
CA ASN A 30 12.48 6.91 10.05
C ASN A 30 13.19 7.85 9.06
N ALA A 31 12.49 8.86 8.51
CA ALA A 31 13.06 9.75 7.50
C ALA A 31 14.30 10.54 7.96
N GLN A 32 14.47 10.71 9.27
CA GLN A 32 15.60 11.40 9.87
C GLN A 32 16.49 10.49 10.73
N SER A 33 16.28 9.16 10.68
CA SER A 33 17.14 8.23 11.37
C SER A 33 18.48 8.14 10.64
N VAL A 34 19.57 8.35 11.36
CA VAL A 34 20.92 8.33 10.79
C VAL A 34 21.69 7.11 11.25
N SER A 35 22.64 6.66 10.45
CA SER A 35 23.52 5.56 10.78
C SER A 35 24.96 5.86 10.34
N SER A 36 25.91 5.13 10.92
CA SER A 36 27.33 5.19 10.56
C SER A 36 27.70 4.27 9.38
N SER A 37 26.78 3.40 8.94
CA SER A 37 27.04 2.50 7.83
C SER A 37 25.86 2.46 6.86
N GLU A 38 26.17 2.19 5.58
CA GLU A 38 25.15 2.05 4.56
C GLU A 38 24.21 0.86 4.83
N GLU A 39 24.74 -0.23 5.38
CA GLU A 39 23.99 -1.47 5.62
C GLU A 39 22.97 -1.34 6.76
N ASP A 40 23.28 -0.53 7.78
CA ASP A 40 22.41 -0.32 8.94
C ASP A 40 21.42 0.83 8.74
N THR A 41 21.56 1.57 7.61
CA THR A 41 20.69 2.71 7.34
C THR A 41 19.32 2.25 6.86
N TYR A 42 18.27 2.85 7.41
CA TYR A 42 16.89 2.58 6.99
C TYR A 42 16.70 2.90 5.49
N ARG A 43 16.05 1.99 4.78
CA ARG A 43 15.65 2.22 3.37
C ARG A 43 14.13 2.36 3.29
N ALA A 44 13.67 3.30 2.44
CA ALA A 44 12.25 3.51 2.19
C ALA A 44 11.60 2.20 1.72
N ARG A 45 10.44 1.87 2.27
CA ARG A 45 9.67 0.67 1.94
C ARG A 45 8.43 1.04 1.16
N LYS A 46 8.10 0.24 0.14
CA LYS A 46 6.87 0.41 -0.65
C LYS A 46 6.14 -0.92 -0.81
N PRO A 47 4.80 -0.96 -0.61
CA PRO A 47 4.02 -2.16 -0.84
C PRO A 47 3.77 -2.37 -2.33
N ILE A 48 3.89 -3.62 -2.80
CA ILE A 48 3.54 -4.04 -4.15
C ILE A 48 2.14 -4.62 -4.13
N PHE A 49 1.23 -4.02 -4.90
CA PHE A 49 -0.14 -4.46 -5.04
C PHE A 49 -0.29 -5.45 -6.20
N GLN A 50 -1.13 -6.44 -5.98
CA GLN A 50 -1.51 -7.42 -6.99
C GLN A 50 -3.03 -7.54 -7.04
N VAL A 51 -3.59 -7.55 -8.24
CA VAL A 51 -5.02 -7.81 -8.44
C VAL A 51 -5.28 -9.29 -8.14
N LEU A 52 -6.29 -9.57 -7.31
CA LEU A 52 -6.81 -10.91 -7.12
C LEU A 52 -7.70 -11.26 -8.31
N GLN A 53 -7.25 -12.21 -9.12
CA GLN A 53 -8.02 -12.80 -10.19
C GLN A 53 -8.62 -14.13 -9.71
N GLN A 54 -9.81 -14.47 -10.19
CA GLN A 54 -10.37 -15.79 -9.92
C GLN A 54 -9.47 -16.84 -10.57
N ALA A 55 -8.77 -17.62 -9.74
CA ALA A 55 -8.02 -18.77 -10.21
C ALA A 55 -9.02 -19.85 -10.60
N GLY A 56 -9.28 -20.01 -11.86
CA GLY A 56 -10.13 -21.08 -12.35
C GLY A 56 -10.36 -21.00 -13.83
N MET A 57 -9.89 -22.03 -14.47
CA MET A 57 -10.09 -22.51 -15.81
C MET A 57 -9.07 -22.07 -16.84
N ASP A 58 -8.50 -23.12 -17.46
CA ASP A 58 -7.77 -23.08 -18.72
C ASP A 58 -8.41 -22.04 -19.64
N ARG A 59 -7.66 -20.94 -19.83
CA ARG A 59 -8.06 -19.91 -20.78
C ARG A 59 -7.95 -20.50 -22.18
N ASP A 60 -9.03 -21.15 -22.61
CA ASP A 60 -9.26 -21.33 -24.03
C ASP A 60 -9.54 -19.93 -24.60
N TRP A 61 -8.55 -19.37 -25.32
CA TRP A 61 -8.55 -18.02 -25.88
C TRP A 61 -9.75 -17.75 -26.81
N SER A 62 -10.54 -18.77 -27.12
CA SER A 62 -11.70 -18.70 -28.02
C SER A 62 -13.01 -18.27 -27.35
N ASN A 63 -13.08 -18.22 -26.01
CA ASN A 63 -14.25 -17.79 -25.25
C ASN A 63 -13.87 -16.76 -24.18
N VAL A 64 -13.50 -15.55 -24.59
CA VAL A 64 -13.38 -14.40 -23.69
C VAL A 64 -14.79 -13.92 -23.36
N ASP A 65 -15.39 -14.53 -22.36
CA ASP A 65 -16.61 -14.02 -21.72
C ASP A 65 -16.22 -12.77 -20.93
N LEU A 66 -16.40 -11.60 -21.53
CA LEU A 66 -16.08 -10.29 -20.95
C LEU A 66 -16.82 -9.99 -19.64
N ASP A 67 -17.78 -10.84 -19.26
CA ASP A 67 -18.61 -10.70 -18.06
C ASP A 67 -17.98 -11.34 -16.79
N HIS A 68 -16.93 -12.16 -16.94
CA HIS A 68 -16.34 -12.93 -15.84
C HIS A 68 -14.98 -12.40 -15.35
N ASP A 69 -14.39 -11.39 -16.01
CA ASP A 69 -13.06 -10.86 -15.66
C ASP A 69 -13.12 -9.64 -14.70
N VAL A 70 -14.12 -9.62 -13.84
CA VAL A 70 -14.18 -8.63 -12.76
C VAL A 70 -13.22 -9.08 -11.65
N GLY A 71 -12.15 -8.32 -11.45
CA GLY A 71 -11.19 -8.59 -10.38
C GLY A 71 -11.88 -8.81 -9.02
N MET A 72 -11.43 -9.81 -8.26
CA MET A 72 -11.99 -10.15 -6.95
C MET A 72 -11.48 -9.25 -5.82
N GLY A 73 -10.64 -8.28 -6.14
CA GLY A 73 -10.05 -7.35 -5.18
C GLY A 73 -8.55 -7.18 -5.36
N VAL A 74 -7.90 -6.68 -4.33
CA VAL A 74 -6.46 -6.34 -4.30
C VAL A 74 -5.80 -7.03 -3.11
N ASN A 75 -4.59 -7.54 -3.33
CA ASN A 75 -3.75 -8.06 -2.27
C ASN A 75 -2.37 -7.37 -2.29
N VAL A 76 -1.74 -7.25 -1.13
CA VAL A 76 -0.33 -6.84 -1.03
C VAL A 76 0.53 -8.09 -1.15
N ARG A 77 1.27 -8.19 -2.25
CA ARG A 77 2.14 -9.33 -2.53
C ARG A 77 3.40 -9.31 -1.68
N ALA A 78 4.00 -8.14 -1.54
CA ALA A 78 5.24 -7.94 -0.79
C ALA A 78 5.39 -6.47 -0.38
N ILE A 79 6.22 -6.24 0.61
CA ILE A 79 6.77 -4.91 0.92
C ILE A 79 8.25 -4.98 0.54
N VAL A 80 8.67 -4.10 -0.38
CA VAL A 80 10.04 -4.04 -0.88
C VAL A 80 10.73 -2.77 -0.43
N GLU A 81 12.04 -2.85 -0.24
CA GLU A 81 12.89 -1.71 0.02
C GLU A 81 13.27 -1.03 -1.30
N LYS A 82 13.33 0.29 -1.29
CA LYS A 82 13.72 1.10 -2.43
C LYS A 82 15.24 1.03 -2.60
N GLU A 83 15.69 0.67 -3.80
CA GLU A 83 17.12 0.52 -4.12
C GLU A 83 17.81 1.86 -4.46
N ASP A 84 17.11 2.99 -4.37
CA ASP A 84 17.68 4.29 -4.62
C ASP A 84 18.86 4.57 -3.66
N PRO A 85 19.86 5.34 -4.12
CA PRO A 85 21.00 5.70 -3.29
C PRO A 85 20.55 6.44 -2.02
N LEU A 86 21.30 6.22 -0.93
CA LEU A 86 21.10 6.93 0.33
C LEU A 86 21.58 8.38 0.21
N ASP A 87 21.07 9.27 1.06
CA ASP A 87 21.54 10.65 1.16
C ASP A 87 22.76 10.71 2.09
N ILE A 88 23.97 10.84 1.51
CA ILE A 88 25.24 10.84 2.23
C ILE A 88 25.63 12.30 2.50
N ARG A 89 25.86 12.64 3.78
CA ARG A 89 26.27 13.98 4.17
C ARG A 89 27.58 13.95 4.93
N TYR A 90 28.44 14.93 4.65
CA TYR A 90 29.69 15.10 5.38
C TYR A 90 29.47 15.95 6.63
N ASP A 91 29.49 15.32 7.81
CA ASP A 91 29.41 15.98 9.12
C ASP A 91 30.30 15.23 10.13
N PRO A 92 31.58 15.59 10.22
CA PRO A 92 32.53 14.91 11.13
C PRO A 92 32.26 15.18 12.60
N THR A 93 31.33 16.12 12.94
CA THR A 93 30.98 16.41 14.33
C THR A 93 29.82 15.59 14.83
N HIS A 94 29.14 14.85 13.91
CA HIS A 94 27.99 14.04 14.25
C HIS A 94 28.41 12.77 15.01
N PRO A 95 27.69 12.37 16.10
CA PRO A 95 28.05 11.17 16.87
C PRO A 95 27.97 9.85 16.09
N PHE A 96 27.29 9.81 14.95
CA PHE A 96 27.19 8.68 14.03
C PHE A 96 28.02 8.87 12.75
N ALA A 97 29.00 9.79 12.75
CA ALA A 97 29.95 9.91 11.64
C ALA A 97 30.82 8.64 11.57
N ASP A 98 31.10 8.17 10.36
CA ASP A 98 32.07 7.11 10.13
C ASP A 98 33.53 7.63 10.30
N ASP A 99 34.52 6.77 10.12
CA ASP A 99 35.94 7.13 10.25
C ASP A 99 36.39 8.20 9.22
N GLU A 100 35.63 8.39 8.14
CA GLU A 100 35.87 9.40 7.10
C GLU A 100 35.06 10.68 7.31
N GLY A 101 34.17 10.73 8.30
CA GLY A 101 33.33 11.88 8.65
C GLY A 101 32.01 11.95 7.87
N TYR A 102 31.55 10.87 7.25
CA TYR A 102 30.27 10.81 6.57
C TYR A 102 29.16 10.22 7.46
N VAL A 103 27.94 10.68 7.23
CA VAL A 103 26.73 10.19 7.88
C VAL A 103 25.72 9.80 6.83
N TYR A 104 25.11 8.62 7.01
CA TYR A 104 24.16 8.06 6.07
C TYR A 104 22.73 8.34 6.51
N TYR A 105 21.96 9.01 5.63
CA TYR A 105 20.55 9.30 5.82
C TYR A 105 19.70 8.40 4.94
N PRO A 106 18.46 8.05 5.36
CA PRO A 106 17.52 7.26 4.57
C PRO A 106 17.18 7.94 3.25
N ASN A 107 16.89 7.11 2.23
CA ASN A 107 16.40 7.55 0.92
C ASN A 107 14.89 7.88 0.93
N VAL A 108 14.41 8.54 2.00
CA VAL A 108 13.01 8.87 2.23
C VAL A 108 12.74 10.33 1.88
N ASN A 109 11.86 10.57 0.91
CA ASN A 109 11.37 11.92 0.63
C ASN A 109 10.10 12.20 1.46
N VAL A 110 10.22 13.03 2.50
CA VAL A 110 9.13 13.36 3.42
C VAL A 110 7.90 13.90 2.69
N VAL A 111 8.08 14.76 1.67
CA VAL A 111 6.96 15.36 0.92
C VAL A 111 6.21 14.31 0.10
N GLU A 112 6.96 13.41 -0.56
CA GLU A 112 6.38 12.29 -1.31
C GLU A 112 5.61 11.34 -0.39
N GLU A 113 6.19 10.96 0.75
CA GLU A 113 5.54 10.07 1.72
C GLU A 113 4.28 10.71 2.35
N MET A 114 4.31 12.02 2.62
CA MET A 114 3.10 12.73 3.09
C MET A 114 1.99 12.74 2.02
N ALA A 115 2.33 12.96 0.76
CA ALA A 115 1.37 12.90 -0.34
C ALA A 115 0.80 11.49 -0.51
N ASP A 116 1.64 10.47 -0.41
CA ASP A 116 1.25 9.06 -0.44
C ASP A 116 0.32 8.70 0.74
N MET A 117 0.61 9.20 1.93
CA MET A 117 -0.24 9.03 3.12
C MET A 117 -1.64 9.63 2.91
N ILE A 118 -1.73 10.88 2.42
CA ILE A 118 -3.02 11.54 2.16
C ILE A 118 -3.80 10.78 1.08
N SER A 119 -3.13 10.34 0.02
CA SER A 119 -3.73 9.54 -1.05
C SER A 119 -4.29 8.21 -0.52
N ALA A 120 -3.51 7.49 0.30
CA ALA A 120 -3.91 6.23 0.90
C ALA A 120 -5.11 6.41 1.85
N GLN A 121 -5.10 7.48 2.67
CA GLN A 121 -6.19 7.80 3.57
C GLN A 121 -7.49 8.10 2.81
N ARG A 122 -7.43 8.89 1.72
CA ARG A 122 -8.60 9.16 0.88
C ARG A 122 -9.16 7.88 0.26
N SER A 123 -8.28 7.05 -0.29
CA SER A 123 -8.68 5.76 -0.88
C SER A 123 -9.30 4.84 0.16
N PHE A 124 -8.76 4.79 1.38
CA PHE A 124 -9.34 4.04 2.49
C PHE A 124 -10.74 4.54 2.83
N THR A 125 -10.93 5.85 2.97
CA THR A 125 -12.24 6.46 3.28
C THR A 125 -13.28 6.14 2.21
N VAL A 126 -12.93 6.25 0.92
CA VAL A 126 -13.83 5.89 -0.20
C VAL A 126 -14.24 4.41 -0.12
N ASN A 127 -13.30 3.50 0.18
CA ASN A 127 -13.63 2.08 0.33
C ASN A 127 -14.57 1.82 1.51
N VAL A 128 -14.42 2.55 2.63
CA VAL A 128 -15.35 2.50 3.78
C VAL A 128 -16.74 2.97 3.37
N GLU A 129 -16.86 4.04 2.61
CA GLU A 129 -18.15 4.55 2.13
C GLU A 129 -18.84 3.55 1.18
N ILE A 130 -18.08 2.95 0.25
CA ILE A 130 -18.58 1.90 -0.65
C ILE A 130 -19.08 0.71 0.16
N PHE A 131 -18.30 0.26 1.15
CA PHE A 131 -18.67 -0.85 2.02
C PHE A 131 -19.98 -0.58 2.78
N ASN A 132 -20.10 0.60 3.40
CA ASN A 132 -21.30 1.00 4.14
C ASN A 132 -22.53 1.13 3.23
N THR A 133 -22.35 1.67 2.03
CA THR A 133 -23.41 1.78 1.03
C THR A 133 -23.89 0.41 0.57
N ALA A 134 -22.98 -0.49 0.25
CA ALA A 134 -23.32 -1.87 -0.13
C ALA A 134 -24.02 -2.62 0.99
N LYS A 135 -23.57 -2.46 2.25
CA LYS A 135 -24.24 -3.02 3.42
C LYS A 135 -25.67 -2.50 3.57
N THR A 136 -25.87 -1.20 3.41
CA THR A 136 -27.20 -0.57 3.51
C THR A 136 -28.12 -1.06 2.40
N MET A 137 -27.63 -1.21 1.17
CA MET A 137 -28.37 -1.78 0.05
C MET A 137 -28.80 -3.22 0.34
N LEU A 138 -27.87 -4.04 0.87
CA LEU A 138 -28.16 -5.42 1.24
C LEU A 138 -29.26 -5.50 2.29
N GLN A 139 -29.21 -4.66 3.31
CA GLN A 139 -30.23 -4.59 4.35
C GLN A 139 -31.60 -4.21 3.77
N LYS A 140 -31.64 -3.20 2.88
CA LYS A 140 -32.89 -2.78 2.24
C LYS A 140 -33.49 -3.87 1.34
N THR A 141 -32.67 -4.60 0.59
CA THR A 141 -33.17 -5.71 -0.24
C THR A 141 -33.74 -6.83 0.61
N LEU A 142 -33.14 -7.13 1.76
CA LEU A 142 -33.68 -8.14 2.70
C LEU A 142 -35.00 -7.70 3.31
N THR A 143 -35.15 -6.43 3.67
CA THR A 143 -36.42 -5.90 4.24
C THR A 143 -37.53 -5.74 3.21
N MET A 144 -37.20 -5.57 1.92
CA MET A 144 -38.19 -5.52 0.83
C MET A 144 -38.67 -6.89 0.38
N GLY A 145 -37.97 -7.95 0.76
CA GLY A 145 -38.34 -9.35 0.44
C GLY A 145 -39.19 -10.04 1.51
N GLN A 146 -39.54 -9.32 2.61
CA GLN A 146 -40.48 -9.76 3.65
C GLN A 146 -41.84 -9.04 3.49
#